data_16181c4a476f181e2e6ead95f4c2659d
#
_entry.id   16181c4a476f181e2e6ead95f4c2659d
#
_cell.length_a   1.000
_cell.length_b   1.000
_cell.length_c   1.000
_cell.angle_alpha   90.00
_cell.angle_beta   90.00
_cell.angle_gamma   90.00
#
_symmetry.space_group_name_H-M   'P 1'
#
loop_
_entity.id
_entity.type
_entity.pdbx_description
1 polymer ?
#
loop_
_entity_poly.entity_id
_entity_poly.type
_entity_poly.pdbx_seq_one_letter_code
_entity_poly.pdbx_strand_id
1 'polypeptide(L)'
;MEHLMSRQLDLILKEAGADYHWLFELETNPKFLDQKAKAWLNEIFNEMGGTGSFPLLEKLKFDFKIGRYLILWDDELHFNRYRLGTFRSEMYSEWTFPFAEGHRRLCRTFEKECLKAGLQQRVWNGPPVAKNVFGEASESGDFSGNGSTGWKLTAYNDAQYDLQIRLHGYKLIRLSPYETLMTGGSLKRLDQLLINPKEEQRQMLYNWLMRKVG
;
A
#
# COMPACT_ATOMS: atom_id res chain seq x y z
N MET A 1 10.44 2.04 -8.10
CA MET A 1 11.21 0.83 -8.54
C MET A 1 10.18 -0.23 -8.84
N GLU A 2 10.24 -0.87 -10.00
CA GLU A 2 9.32 -1.97 -10.32
C GLU A 2 9.55 -3.13 -9.34
N HIS A 3 8.50 -3.56 -8.67
CA HIS A 3 8.57 -4.71 -7.78
C HIS A 3 8.56 -6.01 -8.59
N LEU A 4 9.44 -6.97 -8.24
CA LEU A 4 9.55 -8.25 -8.97
C LEU A 4 8.20 -8.97 -9.08
N MET A 5 7.38 -8.95 -8.03
CA MET A 5 6.08 -9.65 -7.99
C MET A 5 5.06 -8.97 -8.90
N SER A 6 5.04 -7.63 -8.94
CA SER A 6 4.20 -6.88 -9.89
C SER A 6 4.58 -7.22 -11.33
N ARG A 7 5.87 -7.35 -11.62
CA ARG A 7 6.36 -7.74 -12.94
C ARG A 7 5.94 -9.16 -13.35
N GLN A 8 5.91 -10.09 -12.41
CA GLN A 8 5.38 -11.44 -12.67
C GLN A 8 3.88 -11.43 -12.96
N LEU A 9 3.12 -10.59 -12.25
CA LEU A 9 1.70 -10.40 -12.55
C LEU A 9 1.48 -9.75 -13.91
N ASP A 10 2.33 -8.80 -14.33
CA ASP A 10 2.32 -8.22 -15.68
C ASP A 10 2.48 -9.29 -16.76
N LEU A 11 3.45 -10.19 -16.59
CA LEU A 11 3.64 -11.30 -17.53
C LEU A 11 2.41 -12.20 -17.61
N ILE A 12 1.81 -12.55 -16.47
CA ILE A 12 0.60 -13.39 -16.42
C ILE A 12 -0.58 -12.71 -17.12
N LEU A 13 -0.78 -11.39 -16.90
CA LEU A 13 -1.85 -10.62 -17.55
C LEU A 13 -1.63 -10.52 -19.05
N LYS A 14 -0.40 -10.32 -19.51
CA LYS A 14 -0.05 -10.29 -20.94
C LYS A 14 -0.32 -11.64 -21.61
N GLU A 15 0.15 -12.73 -21.03
CA GLU A 15 -0.06 -14.09 -21.55
C GLU A 15 -1.55 -14.45 -21.65
N ALA A 16 -2.34 -13.98 -20.69
CA ALA A 16 -3.79 -14.19 -20.70
C ALA A 16 -4.56 -13.26 -21.65
N GLY A 17 -3.91 -12.31 -22.33
CA GLY A 17 -4.53 -11.33 -23.21
C GLY A 17 -5.48 -10.37 -22.49
N ALA A 18 -5.21 -10.06 -21.22
CA ALA A 18 -6.05 -9.14 -20.42
C ALA A 18 -6.00 -7.71 -20.98
N ASP A 19 -7.11 -6.98 -20.84
CA ASP A 19 -7.15 -5.53 -21.11
C ASP A 19 -6.80 -4.77 -19.82
N TYR A 20 -5.62 -4.18 -19.78
CA TYR A 20 -5.12 -3.44 -18.61
C TYR A 20 -4.05 -2.42 -19.00
N HIS A 21 -3.77 -1.50 -18.08
CA HIS A 21 -2.64 -0.56 -18.17
C HIS A 21 -1.61 -0.91 -17.11
N TRP A 22 -0.37 -1.15 -17.55
CA TRP A 22 0.80 -1.33 -16.70
C TRP A 22 1.38 0.01 -16.26
N LEU A 23 1.80 0.13 -14.99
CA LEU A 23 2.39 1.34 -14.40
C LEU A 23 1.51 2.58 -14.63
N PHE A 24 0.25 2.48 -14.26
CA PHE A 24 -0.71 3.56 -14.41
C PHE A 24 -0.43 4.71 -13.44
N GLU A 25 -0.47 5.94 -13.92
CA GLU A 25 -0.34 7.15 -13.11
C GLU A 25 -1.67 7.92 -13.08
N LEU A 26 -2.02 8.42 -11.89
CA LEU A 26 -3.19 9.27 -11.67
C LEU A 26 -2.73 10.60 -11.11
N GLU A 27 -2.99 11.70 -11.84
CA GLU A 27 -2.81 13.04 -11.30
C GLU A 27 -3.94 13.36 -10.33
N THR A 28 -3.58 13.82 -9.14
CA THR A 28 -4.58 14.19 -8.12
C THR A 28 -5.16 15.58 -8.43
N ASN A 29 -6.46 15.74 -8.19
CA ASN A 29 -7.09 17.05 -8.33
C ASN A 29 -7.41 17.62 -6.95
N PRO A 30 -6.71 18.69 -6.52
CA PRO A 30 -6.96 19.32 -5.21
C PRO A 30 -8.41 19.78 -4.99
N LYS A 31 -9.17 20.01 -6.06
CA LYS A 31 -10.58 20.39 -5.99
C LYS A 31 -11.48 19.28 -5.45
N PHE A 32 -11.04 18.01 -5.53
CA PHE A 32 -11.77 16.88 -4.98
C PHE A 32 -11.54 16.71 -3.46
N LEU A 33 -10.50 17.35 -2.91
CA LEU A 33 -10.26 17.39 -1.47
C LEU A 33 -11.13 18.47 -0.83
N ASP A 34 -12.32 18.09 -0.40
CA ASP A 34 -13.18 18.94 0.41
C ASP A 34 -12.62 19.15 1.83
N GLN A 35 -13.32 19.92 2.65
CA GLN A 35 -12.90 20.21 4.03
C GLN A 35 -12.82 18.94 4.87
N LYS A 36 -13.72 17.98 4.68
CA LYS A 36 -13.75 16.72 5.43
C LYS A 36 -12.57 15.83 5.05
N ALA A 37 -12.31 15.66 3.77
CA ALA A 37 -11.16 14.92 3.27
C ALA A 37 -9.82 15.49 3.78
N LYS A 38 -9.70 16.83 3.79
CA LYS A 38 -8.54 17.52 4.36
C LYS A 38 -8.43 17.30 5.87
N ALA A 39 -9.55 17.32 6.59
CA ALA A 39 -9.56 17.08 8.04
C ALA A 39 -9.04 15.68 8.38
N TRP A 40 -9.48 14.65 7.66
CA TRP A 40 -8.97 13.28 7.85
C TRP A 40 -7.48 13.14 7.60
N LEU A 41 -6.96 13.73 6.51
CA LEU A 41 -5.52 13.69 6.25
C LEU A 41 -4.72 14.44 7.32
N ASN A 42 -5.23 15.59 7.77
CA ASN A 42 -4.59 16.37 8.82
C ASN A 42 -4.60 15.63 10.17
N GLU A 43 -5.72 14.97 10.53
CA GLU A 43 -5.81 14.11 11.70
C GLU A 43 -4.74 13.01 11.66
N ILE A 44 -4.69 12.22 10.58
CA ILE A 44 -3.71 11.15 10.39
C ILE A 44 -2.28 11.69 10.49
N PHE A 45 -2.01 12.84 9.86
CA PHE A 45 -0.70 13.48 9.89
C PHE A 45 -0.29 13.88 11.32
N ASN A 46 -1.20 14.53 12.05
CA ASN A 46 -0.96 14.98 13.42
C ASN A 46 -0.79 13.82 14.40
N GLU A 47 -1.57 12.73 14.28
CA GLU A 47 -1.44 11.53 15.11
C GLU A 47 -0.07 10.86 14.96
N MET A 48 0.57 11.00 13.80
CA MET A 48 1.94 10.53 13.58
C MET A 48 3.02 11.52 14.05
N GLY A 49 2.62 12.64 14.66
CA GLY A 49 3.54 13.68 15.13
C GLY A 49 4.01 14.60 14.01
N GLY A 50 3.21 14.76 12.95
CA GLY A 50 3.49 15.69 11.87
C GLY A 50 3.40 17.14 12.33
N THR A 51 4.25 18.00 11.77
CA THR A 51 4.32 19.43 12.10
C THR A 51 4.25 20.27 10.82
N GLY A 52 3.62 21.44 10.93
CA GLY A 52 3.43 22.33 9.79
C GLY A 52 2.32 21.89 8.85
N SER A 53 2.47 22.21 7.56
CA SER A 53 1.50 21.81 6.54
C SER A 53 1.71 20.36 6.13
N PHE A 54 0.65 19.57 6.11
CA PHE A 54 0.74 18.20 5.63
C PHE A 54 1.00 18.15 4.11
N PRO A 55 1.98 17.33 3.66
CA PRO A 55 2.29 17.22 2.24
C PRO A 55 1.19 16.49 1.48
N LEU A 56 0.86 16.95 0.28
CA LEU A 56 -0.06 16.29 -0.62
C LEU A 56 0.68 15.70 -1.82
N LEU A 57 0.28 14.49 -2.19
CA LEU A 57 0.77 13.85 -3.40
C LEU A 57 0.03 14.43 -4.62
N GLU A 58 0.78 14.96 -5.57
CA GLU A 58 0.23 15.48 -6.83
C GLU A 58 -0.03 14.37 -7.85
N LYS A 59 0.67 13.25 -7.69
CA LYS A 59 0.59 12.10 -8.59
C LYS A 59 0.64 10.81 -7.80
N LEU A 60 -0.25 9.88 -8.14
CA LEU A 60 -0.30 8.52 -7.59
C LEU A 60 0.13 7.53 -8.66
N LYS A 61 0.93 6.54 -8.27
CA LYS A 61 1.45 5.50 -9.17
C LYS A 61 0.90 4.14 -8.76
N PHE A 62 0.42 3.40 -9.73
CA PHE A 62 -0.18 2.09 -9.53
C PHE A 62 0.52 1.06 -10.39
N ASP A 63 0.60 -0.18 -9.91
CA ASP A 63 1.14 -1.28 -10.69
C ASP A 63 0.26 -1.56 -11.90
N PHE A 64 -1.09 -1.57 -11.70
CA PHE A 64 -2.03 -1.83 -12.77
C PHE A 64 -3.30 -0.99 -12.68
N LYS A 65 -3.91 -0.76 -13.85
CA LYS A 65 -5.31 -0.36 -13.96
C LYS A 65 -6.04 -1.39 -14.81
N ILE A 66 -7.13 -1.94 -14.28
CA ILE A 66 -8.04 -2.86 -14.98
C ILE A 66 -9.45 -2.28 -14.85
N GLY A 67 -10.00 -1.76 -15.96
CA GLY A 67 -11.27 -1.06 -15.95
C GLY A 67 -11.27 0.10 -14.93
N ARG A 68 -12.13 0.03 -13.91
CA ARG A 68 -12.21 1.03 -12.83
C ARG A 68 -11.40 0.67 -11.58
N TYR A 69 -10.63 -0.40 -11.61
CA TYR A 69 -9.81 -0.85 -10.48
C TYR A 69 -8.37 -0.41 -10.66
N LEU A 70 -7.81 0.18 -9.61
CA LEU A 70 -6.38 0.51 -9.49
C LEU A 70 -5.77 -0.47 -8.51
N ILE A 71 -4.66 -1.08 -8.90
CA ILE A 71 -4.04 -2.18 -8.17
C ILE A 71 -2.64 -1.75 -7.73
N LEU A 72 -2.36 -1.92 -6.44
CA LEU A 72 -1.07 -1.69 -5.82
C LEU A 72 -0.53 -2.99 -5.24
N TRP A 73 0.76 -3.20 -5.38
CA TRP A 73 1.51 -4.17 -4.61
C TRP A 73 2.10 -3.50 -3.37
N ASP A 74 1.61 -3.86 -2.20
CA ASP A 74 2.18 -3.44 -0.93
C ASP A 74 3.22 -4.48 -0.50
N ASP A 75 4.50 -4.11 -0.55
CA ASP A 75 5.59 -4.95 -0.06
C ASP A 75 5.63 -5.00 1.48
N GLU A 76 6.67 -5.62 2.04
CA GLU A 76 6.83 -5.80 3.48
C GLU A 76 6.86 -4.47 4.25
N LEU A 77 7.29 -3.36 3.61
CA LEU A 77 7.46 -2.06 4.25
C LEU A 77 6.15 -1.37 4.64
N HIS A 78 5.04 -1.81 4.06
CA HIS A 78 3.71 -1.24 4.33
C HIS A 78 3.05 -1.80 5.61
N PHE A 79 3.60 -2.89 6.23
CA PHE A 79 2.93 -3.59 7.32
C PHE A 79 3.57 -3.27 8.68
N ASN A 80 3.33 -2.06 9.19
CA ASN A 80 3.90 -1.56 10.43
C ASN A 80 2.88 -0.81 11.32
N ARG A 81 3.30 -0.42 12.53
CA ARG A 81 2.47 0.27 13.52
C ARG A 81 1.93 1.62 13.06
N TYR A 82 2.66 2.36 12.23
CA TYR A 82 2.19 3.65 11.73
C TYR A 82 1.05 3.44 10.73
N ARG A 83 1.20 2.48 9.82
CA ARG A 83 0.11 2.09 8.92
C ARG A 83 -1.11 1.55 9.69
N LEU A 84 -0.89 0.76 10.74
CA LEU A 84 -1.95 0.32 11.64
C LEU A 84 -2.67 1.51 12.29
N GLY A 85 -1.92 2.54 12.68
CA GLY A 85 -2.44 3.79 13.25
C GLY A 85 -3.39 4.51 12.29
N THR A 86 -3.04 4.62 11.00
CA THR A 86 -3.88 5.34 10.03
C THR A 86 -5.31 4.79 9.94
N PHE A 87 -5.49 3.48 10.16
CA PHE A 87 -6.80 2.84 10.13
C PHE A 87 -7.73 3.21 11.30
N ARG A 88 -7.30 4.04 12.25
CA ARG A 88 -8.13 4.58 13.33
C ARG A 88 -8.93 5.80 12.90
N SER A 89 -8.50 6.47 11.83
CA SER A 89 -9.20 7.64 11.30
C SER A 89 -10.64 7.30 10.91
N GLU A 90 -11.55 8.25 11.14
CA GLU A 90 -12.96 8.15 10.74
C GLU A 90 -13.14 7.85 9.26
N MET A 91 -12.19 8.22 8.40
CA MET A 91 -12.19 7.90 6.98
C MET A 91 -12.47 6.41 6.73
N TYR A 92 -11.87 5.52 7.52
CA TYR A 92 -12.01 4.07 7.35
C TYR A 92 -13.28 3.48 8.00
N SER A 93 -13.99 4.25 8.81
CA SER A 93 -15.31 3.89 9.33
C SER A 93 -16.44 4.41 8.45
N GLU A 94 -16.27 5.59 7.85
CA GLU A 94 -17.27 6.18 6.97
C GLU A 94 -17.28 5.57 5.56
N TRP A 95 -16.10 5.20 5.07
CA TRP A 95 -15.96 4.57 3.77
C TRP A 95 -15.51 3.13 3.90
N THR A 96 -16.15 2.25 3.14
CA THR A 96 -15.75 0.85 3.08
C THR A 96 -14.50 0.67 2.23
N PHE A 97 -13.46 0.14 2.85
CA PHE A 97 -12.22 -0.28 2.19
C PHE A 97 -12.05 -1.80 2.37
N PRO A 98 -12.31 -2.62 1.34
CA PRO A 98 -12.32 -4.08 1.48
C PRO A 98 -11.03 -4.69 2.04
N PHE A 99 -9.90 -4.03 1.81
CA PHE A 99 -8.59 -4.47 2.29
C PHE A 99 -8.30 -4.09 3.76
N ALA A 100 -9.01 -3.10 4.34
CA ALA A 100 -8.60 -2.47 5.60
C ALA A 100 -8.46 -3.46 6.76
N GLU A 101 -9.42 -4.38 6.94
CA GLU A 101 -9.35 -5.35 8.03
C GLU A 101 -8.22 -6.37 7.82
N GLY A 102 -8.01 -6.81 6.59
CA GLY A 102 -6.86 -7.64 6.23
C GLY A 102 -5.54 -6.94 6.55
N HIS A 103 -5.38 -5.68 6.16
CA HIS A 103 -4.19 -4.88 6.41
C HIS A 103 -3.93 -4.63 7.90
N ARG A 104 -4.96 -4.33 8.71
CA ARG A 104 -4.81 -4.23 10.18
C ARG A 104 -4.21 -5.48 10.78
N ARG A 105 -4.66 -6.65 10.34
CA ARG A 105 -4.14 -7.94 10.79
C ARG A 105 -2.71 -8.15 10.33
N LEU A 106 -2.39 -7.85 9.06
CA LEU A 106 -1.04 -7.95 8.52
C LEU A 106 -0.06 -7.02 9.26
N CYS A 107 -0.44 -5.77 9.53
CA CYS A 107 0.39 -4.83 10.30
C CYS A 107 0.73 -5.37 11.71
N ARG A 108 -0.21 -6.02 12.39
CA ARG A 108 0.05 -6.63 13.71
C ARG A 108 0.94 -7.87 13.63
N THR A 109 0.81 -8.64 12.56
CA THR A 109 1.49 -9.93 12.41
C THR A 109 2.91 -9.79 11.89
N PHE A 110 3.12 -8.90 10.92
CA PHE A 110 4.35 -8.83 10.11
C PHE A 110 5.22 -7.59 10.37
N GLU A 111 5.03 -6.89 11.50
CA GLU A 111 5.85 -5.72 11.82
C GLU A 111 7.34 -6.05 11.98
N LYS A 112 7.68 -7.25 12.44
CA LYS A 112 9.07 -7.69 12.56
C LYS A 112 9.74 -7.87 11.20
N GLU A 113 9.02 -8.44 10.24
CA GLU A 113 9.47 -8.59 8.85
C GLU A 113 9.62 -7.23 8.19
N CYS A 114 8.66 -6.32 8.42
CA CYS A 114 8.73 -4.93 7.98
C CYS A 114 10.00 -4.24 8.54
N LEU A 115 10.29 -4.40 9.83
CA LEU A 115 11.47 -3.83 10.46
C LEU A 115 12.75 -4.36 9.79
N LYS A 116 12.84 -5.68 9.61
CA LYS A 116 13.99 -6.31 8.95
C LYS A 116 14.20 -5.78 7.54
N ALA A 117 13.15 -5.72 6.72
CA ALA A 117 13.19 -5.18 5.37
C ALA A 117 13.59 -3.69 5.37
N GLY A 118 13.00 -2.90 6.27
CA GLY A 118 13.28 -1.46 6.40
C GLY A 118 14.71 -1.14 6.76
N LEU A 119 15.33 -1.94 7.62
CA LEU A 119 16.76 -1.80 7.97
C LEU A 119 17.66 -2.19 6.79
N GLN A 120 17.36 -3.26 6.09
CA GLN A 120 18.09 -3.71 4.90
C GLN A 120 18.02 -2.68 3.77
N GLN A 121 16.87 -2.09 3.52
CA GLN A 121 16.64 -1.10 2.47
C GLN A 121 16.99 0.34 2.89
N ARG A 122 17.41 0.56 4.15
CA ARG A 122 17.77 1.86 4.73
C ARG A 122 16.66 2.91 4.61
N VAL A 123 15.40 2.49 4.73
CA VAL A 123 14.25 3.38 4.62
C VAL A 123 13.75 3.94 5.96
N TRP A 124 14.45 3.65 7.06
CA TRP A 124 14.07 4.08 8.42
C TRP A 124 13.89 5.60 8.54
N ASN A 125 14.86 6.35 8.02
CA ASN A 125 14.81 7.82 8.06
C ASN A 125 13.92 8.40 6.96
N GLY A 126 13.73 7.66 5.86
CA GLY A 126 13.01 8.14 4.68
C GLY A 126 13.75 9.23 3.90
N PRO A 127 13.08 9.84 2.93
CA PRO A 127 13.60 10.98 2.18
C PRO A 127 13.61 12.26 3.04
N PRO A 128 14.31 13.33 2.62
CA PRO A 128 14.40 14.59 3.38
C PRO A 128 13.05 15.18 3.81
N VAL A 129 12.00 15.03 3.01
CA VAL A 129 10.65 15.49 3.37
C VAL A 129 10.12 14.80 4.63
N ALA A 130 10.47 13.54 4.89
CA ALA A 130 10.05 12.83 6.10
C ALA A 130 10.60 13.52 7.36
N LYS A 131 11.90 13.86 7.36
CA LYS A 131 12.52 14.63 8.43
C LYS A 131 11.88 16.01 8.59
N ASN A 132 11.60 16.70 7.49
CA ASN A 132 11.04 18.05 7.54
C ASN A 132 9.67 18.10 8.21
N VAL A 133 8.84 17.06 8.02
CA VAL A 133 7.46 17.05 8.52
C VAL A 133 7.27 16.24 9.79
N PHE A 134 8.12 15.22 10.07
CA PHE A 134 8.03 14.36 11.26
C PHE A 134 9.22 14.48 12.21
N GLY A 135 10.20 15.35 11.90
CA GLY A 135 11.42 15.52 12.70
C GLY A 135 12.47 14.44 12.48
N GLU A 136 13.49 14.39 13.33
CA GLU A 136 14.53 13.36 13.28
C GLU A 136 13.99 12.00 13.69
N ALA A 137 14.36 10.96 12.91
CA ALA A 137 14.09 9.59 13.32
C ALA A 137 14.90 9.20 14.55
N SER A 138 14.37 8.31 15.38
CA SER A 138 15.14 7.64 16.43
C SER A 138 16.22 6.73 15.81
N GLU A 139 17.09 6.14 16.61
CA GLU A 139 18.01 5.11 16.16
C GLU A 139 17.24 3.97 15.46
N SER A 140 17.87 3.37 14.47
CA SER A 140 17.23 2.32 13.67
C SER A 140 16.73 1.16 14.53
N GLY A 141 15.43 0.93 14.50
CA GLY A 141 14.76 -0.09 15.31
C GLY A 141 14.27 0.40 16.68
N ASP A 142 14.61 1.64 17.07
CA ASP A 142 14.11 2.21 18.32
C ASP A 142 12.77 2.92 18.12
N PHE A 143 11.74 2.42 18.80
CA PHE A 143 10.39 2.97 18.81
C PHE A 143 10.05 3.74 20.11
N SER A 144 11.00 3.89 21.03
CA SER A 144 10.75 4.56 22.32
C SER A 144 10.62 6.08 22.19
N GLY A 145 11.26 6.66 21.17
CA GLY A 145 11.20 8.08 20.85
C GLY A 145 10.31 8.37 19.64
N ASN A 146 10.82 9.16 18.69
CA ASN A 146 10.10 9.52 17.47
C ASN A 146 9.89 8.32 16.50
N GLY A 147 10.71 7.27 16.65
CA GLY A 147 10.64 6.09 15.78
C GLY A 147 11.12 6.38 14.36
N SER A 148 10.51 5.70 13.38
CA SER A 148 10.86 5.83 11.96
C SER A 148 10.05 6.91 11.27
N THR A 149 10.69 7.98 10.85
CA THR A 149 10.07 9.05 10.06
C THR A 149 9.79 8.62 8.62
N GLY A 150 10.60 7.72 8.08
CA GLY A 150 10.35 7.11 6.77
C GLY A 150 9.06 6.30 6.73
N TRP A 151 8.80 5.47 7.74
CA TRP A 151 7.56 4.70 7.82
C TRP A 151 6.33 5.55 8.10
N LYS A 152 6.47 6.62 8.90
CA LYS A 152 5.41 7.60 9.10
C LYS A 152 4.99 8.22 7.77
N LEU A 153 5.97 8.65 6.95
CA LEU A 153 5.70 9.21 5.64
C LEU A 153 5.04 8.18 4.70
N THR A 154 5.53 6.94 4.66
CA THR A 154 4.94 5.87 3.86
C THR A 154 3.49 5.62 4.29
N ALA A 155 3.22 5.47 5.58
CA ALA A 155 1.87 5.23 6.10
C ALA A 155 0.92 6.41 5.81
N TYR A 156 1.42 7.65 5.89
CA TYR A 156 0.67 8.84 5.53
C TYR A 156 0.36 8.87 4.02
N ASN A 157 1.35 8.56 3.18
CA ASN A 157 1.13 8.47 1.74
C ASN A 157 0.13 7.37 1.39
N ASP A 158 0.17 6.21 2.04
CA ASP A 158 -0.82 5.15 1.87
C ASP A 158 -2.24 5.63 2.16
N ALA A 159 -2.43 6.41 3.22
CA ALA A 159 -3.74 6.99 3.52
C ALA A 159 -4.19 7.99 2.44
N GLN A 160 -3.25 8.76 1.85
CA GLN A 160 -3.55 9.62 0.70
C GLN A 160 -3.97 8.81 -0.53
N TYR A 161 -3.30 7.68 -0.82
CA TYR A 161 -3.72 6.77 -1.90
C TYR A 161 -5.14 6.28 -1.67
N ASP A 162 -5.45 5.79 -0.46
CA ASP A 162 -6.77 5.26 -0.12
C ASP A 162 -7.87 6.32 -0.32
N LEU A 163 -7.62 7.54 0.14
CA LEU A 163 -8.55 8.67 0.01
C LEU A 163 -8.72 9.12 -1.45
N GLN A 164 -7.62 9.46 -2.10
CA GLN A 164 -7.62 10.07 -3.44
C GLN A 164 -8.27 9.16 -4.49
N ILE A 165 -8.01 7.86 -4.42
CA ILE A 165 -8.60 6.89 -5.37
C ILE A 165 -10.13 6.93 -5.30
N ARG A 166 -10.70 7.00 -4.10
CA ARG A 166 -12.16 7.11 -3.90
C ARG A 166 -12.70 8.42 -4.45
N LEU A 167 -12.02 9.53 -4.19
CA LEU A 167 -12.41 10.85 -4.66
C LEU A 167 -12.40 10.93 -6.19
N HIS A 168 -11.50 10.19 -6.86
CA HIS A 168 -11.43 10.12 -8.32
C HIS A 168 -12.33 9.03 -8.93
N GLY A 169 -13.19 8.38 -8.14
CA GLY A 169 -14.19 7.42 -8.63
C GLY A 169 -13.65 6.03 -8.98
N TYR A 170 -12.41 5.74 -8.60
CA TYR A 170 -11.80 4.42 -8.77
C TYR A 170 -12.03 3.52 -7.55
N LYS A 171 -11.77 2.22 -7.74
CA LYS A 171 -11.71 1.22 -6.68
C LYS A 171 -10.26 0.76 -6.49
N LEU A 172 -9.81 0.67 -5.24
CA LEU A 172 -8.46 0.22 -4.91
C LEU A 172 -8.44 -1.25 -4.54
N ILE A 173 -7.51 -1.98 -5.14
CA ILE A 173 -7.10 -3.31 -4.74
C ILE A 173 -5.65 -3.22 -4.26
N ARG A 174 -5.40 -3.58 -3.00
CA ARG A 174 -4.06 -3.72 -2.45
C ARG A 174 -3.71 -5.20 -2.37
N LEU A 175 -2.63 -5.57 -3.04
CA LEU A 175 -2.08 -6.92 -3.03
C LEU A 175 -0.89 -6.97 -2.07
N SER A 176 -0.70 -8.10 -1.41
CA SER A 176 0.34 -8.27 -0.42
C SER A 176 1.07 -9.61 -0.61
N PRO A 177 2.37 -9.71 -0.31
CA PRO A 177 3.10 -10.97 -0.34
C PRO A 177 2.50 -12.02 0.59
N TYR A 178 1.77 -11.58 1.62
CA TYR A 178 1.21 -12.41 2.68
C TYR A 178 -0.19 -12.98 2.37
N GLU A 179 -0.80 -12.57 1.27
CA GLU A 179 -2.05 -13.21 0.83
C GLU A 179 -1.81 -14.69 0.53
N THR A 180 -2.79 -15.52 0.85
CA THR A 180 -2.69 -16.97 0.64
C THR A 180 -3.73 -17.48 -0.34
N LEU A 181 -3.30 -18.38 -1.22
CA LEU A 181 -4.15 -19.07 -2.17
C LEU A 181 -4.07 -20.59 -1.98
N MET A 182 -5.20 -21.25 -2.13
CA MET A 182 -5.27 -22.70 -2.13
C MET A 182 -4.71 -23.26 -3.44
N THR A 183 -3.68 -24.09 -3.36
CA THR A 183 -3.05 -24.73 -4.52
C THR A 183 -2.76 -26.18 -4.22
N GLY A 184 -3.34 -27.12 -4.99
CA GLY A 184 -3.06 -28.54 -4.81
C GLY A 184 -3.31 -29.07 -3.39
N GLY A 185 -4.35 -28.56 -2.70
CA GLY A 185 -4.69 -28.98 -1.34
C GLY A 185 -3.90 -28.28 -0.22
N SER A 186 -3.02 -27.33 -0.53
CA SER A 186 -2.27 -26.55 0.46
C SER A 186 -2.43 -25.05 0.25
N LEU A 187 -2.37 -24.29 1.36
CA LEU A 187 -2.31 -22.81 1.30
C LEU A 187 -0.86 -22.38 1.02
N LYS A 188 -0.67 -21.60 -0.03
CA LYS A 188 0.62 -20.98 -0.35
C LYS A 188 0.52 -19.48 -0.37
N ARG A 189 1.56 -18.80 0.07
CA ARG A 189 1.64 -17.34 0.01
C ARG A 189 1.78 -16.86 -1.43
N LEU A 190 1.23 -15.68 -1.69
CA LEU A 190 1.24 -15.06 -3.02
C LEU A 190 2.66 -14.81 -3.54
N ASP A 191 3.58 -14.33 -2.69
CA ASP A 191 4.98 -14.14 -3.05
C ASP A 191 5.65 -15.44 -3.50
N GLN A 192 5.41 -16.55 -2.79
CA GLN A 192 5.94 -17.88 -3.14
C GLN A 192 5.42 -18.37 -4.49
N LEU A 193 4.17 -18.07 -4.81
CA LEU A 193 3.56 -18.44 -6.08
C LEU A 193 4.08 -17.59 -7.24
N LEU A 194 4.45 -16.32 -6.98
CA LEU A 194 4.90 -15.38 -8.00
C LEU A 194 6.42 -15.45 -8.28
N ILE A 195 7.23 -16.07 -7.44
CA ILE A 195 8.69 -16.16 -7.68
C ILE A 195 8.99 -16.93 -8.99
N ASN A 196 8.34 -18.06 -9.21
CA ASN A 196 8.50 -18.88 -10.42
C ASN A 196 7.21 -19.68 -10.69
N PRO A 197 6.15 -19.04 -11.19
CA PRO A 197 4.85 -19.67 -11.35
C PRO A 197 4.89 -20.69 -12.50
N LYS A 198 4.44 -21.93 -12.23
CA LYS A 198 4.16 -22.94 -13.26
C LYS A 198 2.94 -22.54 -14.07
N GLU A 199 2.78 -23.13 -15.25
CA GLU A 199 1.66 -22.84 -16.17
C GLU A 199 0.29 -22.89 -15.47
N GLU A 200 -0.01 -23.98 -14.77
CA GLU A 200 -1.25 -24.14 -14.01
C GLU A 200 -1.45 -23.06 -12.93
N GLN A 201 -0.34 -22.61 -12.32
CA GLN A 201 -0.36 -21.55 -11.32
C GLN A 201 -0.61 -20.18 -11.95
N ARG A 202 -0.10 -19.91 -13.15
CA ARG A 202 -0.34 -18.66 -13.89
C ARG A 202 -1.82 -18.48 -14.18
N GLN A 203 -2.48 -19.53 -14.72
CA GLN A 203 -3.92 -19.48 -14.96
C GLN A 203 -4.73 -19.28 -13.66
N MET A 204 -4.32 -19.95 -12.58
CA MET A 204 -4.95 -19.78 -11.26
C MET A 204 -4.78 -18.36 -10.73
N LEU A 205 -3.57 -17.77 -10.83
CA LEU A 205 -3.24 -16.41 -10.38
C LEU A 205 -4.03 -15.38 -11.19
N TYR A 206 -4.13 -15.56 -12.51
CA TYR A 206 -4.97 -14.76 -13.39
C TYR A 206 -6.44 -14.78 -12.93
N ASN A 207 -7.01 -15.95 -12.77
CA ASN A 207 -8.40 -16.11 -12.35
C ASN A 207 -8.65 -15.53 -10.94
N TRP A 208 -7.68 -15.66 -10.04
CA TRP A 208 -7.75 -15.06 -8.72
C TRP A 208 -7.75 -13.54 -8.77
N LEU A 209 -6.87 -12.93 -9.56
CA LEU A 209 -6.82 -11.47 -9.72
C LEU A 209 -8.09 -10.95 -10.38
N MET A 210 -8.58 -11.61 -11.43
CA MET A 210 -9.80 -11.20 -12.12
C MET A 210 -11.05 -11.29 -11.23
N ARG A 211 -11.11 -12.25 -10.29
CA ARG A 211 -12.19 -12.27 -9.28
C ARG A 211 -12.15 -11.10 -8.28
N LYS A 212 -10.97 -10.49 -8.03
CA LYS A 212 -10.89 -9.26 -7.23
C LYS A 212 -11.38 -8.04 -8.00
N VAL A 213 -11.26 -8.07 -9.32
CA VAL A 213 -11.69 -6.99 -10.21
C VAL A 213 -13.22 -7.04 -10.48
N GLY A 214 -13.88 -8.17 -10.27
CA GLY A 214 -15.34 -8.33 -10.35
C GLY A 214 -15.80 -9.02 -11.60
#